data_a57b8a2fb1a2b01c51e6cca65b7b56ca
#
_entry.id   a57b8a2fb1a2b01c51e6cca65b7b56ca
#
_cell.length_a   1.000
_cell.length_b   1.000
_cell.length_c   1.000
_cell.angle_alpha   90.00
_cell.angle_beta   90.00
_cell.angle_gamma   90.00
#
_symmetry.space_group_name_H-M   'P 1'
#
loop_
_entity.id
_entity.type
_entity.pdbx_description
1 polymer ?
#
loop_
_entity_poly.entity_id
_entity_poly.type
_entity_poly.pdbx_seq_one_letter_code
_entity_poly.pdbx_strand_id
1 'polypeptide(L)'
;MRVVLDSGPLGLLSNPTATGVARAVHEWAVHVLDRGDALVIAEIGDYEVRRELLRAGKARGLERLDVLADALDYERITTSAMLEAAQLWAQVRNAGQPKAHDAALDGDVILAAQSLGLRRRIDDDVVVATTDAKHLARFVDARSWSDI
;
A
#
# COMPACT_ATOMS: atom_id res chain seq x y z
N MET A 1 9.62 3.38 12.63
CA MET A 1 9.06 2.34 11.71
C MET A 1 8.48 3.04 10.49
N ARG A 2 8.54 2.39 9.33
CA ARG A 2 7.90 2.84 8.07
C ARG A 2 6.66 2.00 7.81
N VAL A 3 5.51 2.64 7.68
CA VAL A 3 4.23 1.97 7.43
C VAL A 3 3.83 2.23 5.98
N VAL A 4 4.00 1.23 5.12
CA VAL A 4 3.65 1.30 3.70
C VAL A 4 2.16 1.06 3.55
N LEU A 5 1.47 1.98 2.88
CA LEU A 5 0.03 1.91 2.67
C LEU A 5 -0.31 1.05 1.45
N ASP A 6 -1.07 -0.01 1.66
CA ASP A 6 -1.78 -0.72 0.59
C ASP A 6 -2.95 0.14 0.07
N SER A 7 -3.47 -0.20 -1.11
CA SER A 7 -4.57 0.50 -1.76
C SER A 7 -5.84 0.62 -0.90
N GLY A 8 -6.11 -0.35 -0.03
CA GLY A 8 -7.25 -0.31 0.90
C GLY A 8 -7.19 0.89 1.87
N PRO A 9 -6.22 0.95 2.78
CA PRO A 9 -6.04 2.09 3.69
C PRO A 9 -5.83 3.41 2.95
N LEU A 10 -5.04 3.42 1.86
CA LEU A 10 -4.82 4.63 1.06
C LEU A 10 -6.11 5.18 0.44
N GLY A 11 -6.96 4.29 -0.09
CA GLY A 11 -8.27 4.66 -0.62
C GLY A 11 -9.19 5.24 0.45
N LEU A 12 -9.17 4.70 1.67
CA LEU A 12 -9.92 5.24 2.81
C LEU A 12 -9.40 6.62 3.25
N LEU A 13 -8.09 6.83 3.26
CA LEU A 13 -7.49 8.14 3.54
C LEU A 13 -7.81 9.18 2.46
N SER A 14 -7.97 8.75 1.21
CA SER A 14 -8.34 9.61 0.07
C SER A 14 -9.83 9.96 0.06
N ASN A 15 -10.65 9.31 0.88
CA ASN A 15 -12.07 9.62 0.97
C ASN A 15 -12.28 10.98 1.66
N PRO A 16 -12.87 11.98 0.98
CA PRO A 16 -13.12 13.30 1.59
C PRO A 16 -14.21 13.27 2.67
N THR A 17 -15.05 12.22 2.68
CA THR A 17 -16.11 12.05 3.68
C THR A 17 -15.60 11.11 4.76
N ALA A 18 -15.02 11.69 5.82
CA ALA A 18 -14.46 10.91 6.95
C ALA A 18 -15.58 10.44 7.90
N THR A 19 -16.31 9.39 7.49
CA THR A 19 -17.32 8.70 8.30
C THR A 19 -17.00 7.22 8.42
N GLY A 20 -17.47 6.54 9.47
CA GLY A 20 -17.29 5.12 9.66
C GLY A 20 -15.82 4.69 9.60
N VAL A 21 -15.52 3.69 8.77
CA VAL A 21 -14.16 3.13 8.62
C VAL A 21 -13.15 4.17 8.09
N ALA A 22 -13.55 5.05 7.19
CA ALA A 22 -12.66 6.10 6.67
C ALA A 22 -12.21 7.03 7.80
N ARG A 23 -13.11 7.40 8.73
CA ARG A 23 -12.75 8.18 9.91
C ARG A 23 -11.77 7.44 10.81
N ALA A 24 -12.01 6.16 11.08
CA ALA A 24 -11.12 5.36 11.90
C ALA A 24 -9.70 5.25 11.30
N VAL A 25 -9.59 5.11 9.97
CA VAL A 25 -8.29 5.10 9.29
C VAL A 25 -7.60 6.46 9.36
N HIS A 26 -8.34 7.57 9.28
CA HIS A 26 -7.75 8.90 9.47
C HIS A 26 -7.21 9.09 10.90
N GLU A 27 -7.97 8.70 11.92
CA GLU A 27 -7.55 8.76 13.32
C GLU A 27 -6.31 7.88 13.57
N TRP A 28 -6.30 6.68 12.99
CA TRP A 28 -5.14 5.79 13.02
C TRP A 28 -3.90 6.41 12.36
N ALA A 29 -4.04 7.01 11.18
CA ALA A 29 -2.94 7.62 10.46
C ALA A 29 -2.30 8.77 11.27
N VAL A 30 -3.13 9.61 11.91
CA VAL A 30 -2.65 10.65 12.83
C VAL A 30 -1.87 10.02 13.99
N HIS A 31 -2.41 8.97 14.59
CA HIS A 31 -1.74 8.28 15.70
C HIS A 31 -0.38 7.70 15.30
N VAL A 32 -0.27 7.09 14.11
CA VAL A 32 1.00 6.60 13.55
C VAL A 32 2.03 7.73 13.45
N LEU A 33 1.62 8.87 12.91
CA LEU A 33 2.51 10.03 12.75
C LEU A 33 2.90 10.66 14.10
N ASP A 34 1.96 10.77 15.04
CA ASP A 34 2.19 11.38 16.36
C ASP A 34 3.19 10.60 17.22
N ARG A 35 3.27 9.28 17.05
CA ARG A 35 4.28 8.46 17.74
C ARG A 35 5.64 8.44 17.03
N GLY A 36 5.81 9.20 15.94
CA GLY A 36 7.07 9.38 15.22
C GLY A 36 7.34 8.34 14.14
N ASP A 37 6.35 7.50 13.78
CA ASP A 37 6.43 6.61 12.63
C ASP A 37 6.13 7.39 11.34
N ALA A 38 6.54 6.85 10.19
CA ALA A 38 6.27 7.47 8.90
C ALA A 38 5.29 6.62 8.07
N LEU A 39 4.32 7.29 7.47
CA LEU A 39 3.46 6.70 6.45
C LEU A 39 4.11 6.84 5.07
N VAL A 40 4.10 5.76 4.30
CA VAL A 40 4.70 5.68 2.98
C VAL A 40 3.65 5.27 1.95
N ILE A 41 3.49 6.07 0.91
CA ILE A 41 2.68 5.71 -0.25
C ILE A 41 3.56 4.94 -1.23
N ALA A 42 3.23 3.68 -1.49
CA ALA A 42 3.82 2.94 -2.61
C ALA A 42 3.16 3.38 -3.91
N GLU A 43 3.95 3.62 -4.97
CA GLU A 43 3.44 4.11 -6.25
C GLU A 43 2.41 3.17 -6.88
N ILE A 44 2.52 1.86 -6.66
CA ILE A 44 1.50 0.90 -7.10
C ILE A 44 0.16 1.13 -6.38
N GLY A 45 0.18 1.45 -5.09
CA GLY A 45 -1.02 1.78 -4.31
C GLY A 45 -1.67 3.08 -4.79
N ASP A 46 -0.88 4.11 -5.06
CA ASP A 46 -1.38 5.35 -5.72
C ASP A 46 -2.07 5.01 -7.05
N TYR A 47 -1.39 4.26 -7.94
CA TYR A 47 -1.95 3.87 -9.23
C TYR A 47 -3.30 3.16 -9.08
N GLU A 48 -3.40 2.20 -8.17
CA GLU A 48 -4.64 1.44 -7.95
C GLU A 48 -5.78 2.31 -7.44
N VAL A 49 -5.52 3.17 -6.46
CA VAL A 49 -6.52 4.11 -5.92
C VAL A 49 -6.90 5.15 -6.96
N ARG A 50 -5.92 5.74 -7.63
CA ARG A 50 -6.10 6.79 -8.63
C ARG A 50 -6.95 6.33 -9.80
N ARG A 51 -6.67 5.13 -10.35
CA ARG A 51 -7.45 4.59 -11.48
C ARG A 51 -8.92 4.38 -11.11
N GLU A 52 -9.24 3.96 -9.89
CA GLU A 52 -10.61 3.77 -9.42
C GLU A 52 -11.32 5.10 -9.18
N LEU A 53 -10.61 6.09 -8.61
CA LEU A 53 -11.16 7.45 -8.44
C LEU A 53 -11.47 8.11 -9.79
N LEU A 54 -10.58 7.95 -10.77
CA LEU A 54 -10.79 8.42 -12.14
C LEU A 54 -11.98 7.72 -12.79
N ARG A 55 -12.03 6.38 -12.73
CA ARG A 55 -13.16 5.60 -13.27
C ARG A 55 -14.50 6.02 -12.67
N ALA A 56 -14.53 6.32 -11.38
CA ALA A 56 -15.74 6.71 -10.66
C ALA A 56 -16.04 8.22 -10.71
N GLY A 57 -15.20 9.03 -11.37
CA GLY A 57 -15.38 10.50 -11.46
C GLY A 57 -15.27 11.22 -10.11
N LYS A 58 -14.43 10.72 -9.19
CA LYS A 58 -14.29 11.23 -7.82
C LYS A 58 -13.22 12.32 -7.73
N ALA A 59 -13.49 13.53 -8.26
CA ALA A 59 -12.53 14.64 -8.31
C ALA A 59 -11.98 15.03 -6.92
N ARG A 60 -12.82 15.12 -5.89
CA ARG A 60 -12.38 15.47 -4.52
C ARG A 60 -11.49 14.40 -3.90
N GLY A 61 -11.73 13.13 -4.24
CA GLY A 61 -10.85 12.02 -3.81
C GLY A 61 -9.47 12.12 -4.47
N LEU A 62 -9.41 12.48 -5.76
CA LEU A 62 -8.16 12.71 -6.49
C LEU A 62 -7.35 13.85 -5.88
N GLU A 63 -7.99 15.00 -5.63
CA GLU A 63 -7.33 16.14 -4.97
C GLU A 63 -6.74 15.74 -3.62
N ARG A 64 -7.47 14.96 -2.84
CA ARG A 64 -6.98 14.48 -1.54
C ARG A 64 -5.83 13.48 -1.68
N LEU A 65 -5.89 12.58 -2.65
CA LEU A 65 -4.78 11.67 -2.95
C LEU A 65 -3.51 12.44 -3.33
N ASP A 66 -3.64 13.49 -4.14
CA ASP A 66 -2.51 14.36 -4.52
C ASP A 66 -1.91 15.06 -3.28
N VAL A 67 -2.75 15.59 -2.39
CA VAL A 67 -2.29 16.19 -1.12
C VAL A 67 -1.55 15.18 -0.24
N LEU A 68 -2.04 13.93 -0.15
CA LEU A 68 -1.36 12.87 0.59
C LEU A 68 -0.02 12.51 -0.04
N ALA A 69 0.06 12.43 -1.38
CA ALA A 69 1.30 12.12 -2.09
C ALA A 69 2.37 13.21 -1.92
N ASP A 70 1.96 14.47 -1.75
CA ASP A 70 2.87 15.58 -1.47
C ASP A 70 3.30 15.65 0.01
N ALA A 71 2.47 15.17 0.93
CA ALA A 71 2.70 15.29 2.37
C ALA A 71 3.41 14.09 3.01
N LEU A 72 3.26 12.90 2.45
CA LEU A 72 3.80 11.65 2.98
C LEU A 72 5.03 11.20 2.18
N ASP A 73 5.79 10.26 2.75
CA ASP A 73 6.87 9.61 2.01
C ASP A 73 6.29 8.85 0.79
N TYR A 74 6.98 8.92 -0.35
CA TYR A 74 6.52 8.30 -1.60
C TYR A 74 7.58 7.35 -2.16
N GLU A 75 7.24 6.07 -2.21
CA GLU A 75 8.12 5.01 -2.73
C GLU A 75 7.80 4.75 -4.21
N ARG A 76 8.71 5.15 -5.10
CA ARG A 76 8.56 4.99 -6.55
C ARG A 76 8.81 3.55 -7.00
N ILE A 77 8.16 3.14 -8.08
CA ILE A 77 8.46 1.89 -8.77
C ILE A 77 9.80 2.05 -9.50
N THR A 78 10.74 1.15 -9.18
CA THR A 78 12.02 1.07 -9.84
C THR A 78 12.08 -0.15 -10.76
N THR A 79 13.00 -0.16 -11.71
CA THR A 79 13.26 -1.37 -12.53
C THR A 79 13.61 -2.56 -11.65
N SER A 80 14.41 -2.36 -10.59
CA SER A 80 14.75 -3.40 -9.63
C SER A 80 13.52 -3.98 -8.93
N ALA A 81 12.57 -3.13 -8.50
CA ALA A 81 11.33 -3.57 -7.90
C ALA A 81 10.48 -4.39 -8.89
N MET A 82 10.42 -3.99 -10.16
CA MET A 82 9.69 -4.76 -11.19
C MET A 82 10.32 -6.12 -11.49
N LEU A 83 11.65 -6.21 -11.50
CA LEU A 83 12.34 -7.49 -11.67
C LEU A 83 12.09 -8.43 -10.48
N GLU A 84 12.11 -7.90 -9.27
CA GLU A 84 11.80 -8.66 -8.05
C GLU A 84 10.32 -9.09 -8.03
N ALA A 85 9.40 -8.21 -8.38
CA ALA A 85 7.97 -8.52 -8.49
C ALA A 85 7.70 -9.69 -9.45
N ALA A 86 8.39 -9.71 -10.60
CA ALA A 86 8.30 -10.82 -11.57
C ALA A 86 8.77 -12.15 -10.96
N GLN A 87 9.82 -12.14 -10.14
CA GLN A 87 10.29 -13.33 -9.42
C GLN A 87 9.27 -13.81 -8.38
N LEU A 88 8.73 -12.89 -7.57
CA LEU A 88 7.70 -13.21 -6.58
C LEU A 88 6.44 -13.79 -7.24
N TRP A 89 6.02 -13.22 -8.35
CA TRP A 89 4.90 -13.72 -9.13
C TRP A 89 5.13 -15.16 -9.60
N ALA A 90 6.30 -15.42 -10.19
CA ALA A 90 6.66 -16.77 -10.69
C ALA A 90 6.71 -17.79 -9.55
N GLN A 91 7.25 -17.43 -8.38
CA GLN A 91 7.29 -18.31 -7.20
C GLN A 91 5.89 -18.73 -6.76
N VAL A 92 4.94 -17.79 -6.68
CA VAL A 92 3.56 -18.08 -6.29
C VAL A 92 2.87 -19.00 -7.31
N ARG A 93 3.05 -18.73 -8.59
CA ARG A 93 2.46 -19.55 -9.66
C ARG A 93 3.04 -20.96 -9.69
N ASN A 94 4.32 -21.10 -9.53
CA ASN A 94 5.01 -22.39 -9.53
C ASN A 94 4.71 -23.22 -8.27
N ALA A 95 4.39 -22.58 -7.14
CA ALA A 95 3.97 -23.27 -5.91
C ALA A 95 2.56 -23.87 -6.00
N GLY A 96 1.83 -23.69 -7.10
CA GLY A 96 0.49 -24.26 -7.31
C GLY A 96 -0.56 -23.70 -6.36
N GLN A 97 -0.33 -22.55 -5.75
CA GLN A 97 -1.30 -21.92 -4.86
C GLN A 97 -2.48 -21.37 -5.67
N PRO A 98 -3.73 -21.70 -5.28
CA PRO A 98 -4.89 -21.37 -6.11
C PRO A 98 -5.24 -19.88 -6.04
N LYS A 99 -5.39 -19.28 -7.22
CA LYS A 99 -6.43 -18.33 -7.58
C LYS A 99 -6.49 -17.00 -6.82
N ALA A 100 -5.40 -16.23 -6.80
CA ALA A 100 -5.60 -14.77 -6.90
C ALA A 100 -5.86 -14.46 -8.39
N HIS A 101 -6.82 -13.60 -8.70
CA HIS A 101 -6.94 -13.02 -10.04
C HIS A 101 -5.58 -12.42 -10.43
N ASP A 102 -5.13 -12.61 -11.66
CA ASP A 102 -3.80 -12.18 -12.11
C ASP A 102 -3.54 -10.71 -11.80
N ALA A 103 -4.52 -9.83 -12.02
CA ALA A 103 -4.40 -8.40 -11.73
C ALA A 103 -4.23 -8.08 -10.23
N ALA A 104 -4.86 -8.84 -9.34
CA ALA A 104 -4.68 -8.65 -7.89
C ALA A 104 -3.29 -9.13 -7.45
N LEU A 105 -2.82 -10.26 -7.99
CA LEU A 105 -1.48 -10.76 -7.71
C LEU A 105 -0.40 -9.80 -8.24
N ASP A 106 -0.60 -9.16 -9.40
CA ASP A 106 0.33 -8.18 -9.95
C ASP A 106 0.51 -7.00 -9.00
N GLY A 107 -0.58 -6.44 -8.48
CA GLY A 107 -0.53 -5.37 -7.47
C GLY A 107 0.21 -5.81 -6.21
N ASP A 108 -0.13 -6.98 -5.66
CA ASP A 108 0.46 -7.52 -4.44
C ASP A 108 1.98 -7.72 -4.56
N VAL A 109 2.47 -8.29 -5.66
CA VAL A 109 3.91 -8.55 -5.82
C VAL A 109 4.71 -7.26 -6.08
N ILE A 110 4.12 -6.27 -6.75
CA ILE A 110 4.77 -4.97 -6.96
C ILE A 110 4.86 -4.21 -5.62
N LEU A 111 3.78 -4.18 -4.83
CA LEU A 111 3.77 -3.60 -3.50
C LEU A 111 4.80 -4.27 -2.58
N ALA A 112 4.85 -5.60 -2.60
CA ALA A 112 5.82 -6.37 -1.83
C ALA A 112 7.26 -6.03 -2.24
N ALA A 113 7.55 -5.95 -3.54
CA ALA A 113 8.88 -5.62 -4.05
C ALA A 113 9.29 -4.18 -3.68
N GLN A 114 8.37 -3.21 -3.75
CA GLN A 114 8.64 -1.84 -3.27
C GLN A 114 8.96 -1.82 -1.77
N SER A 115 8.18 -2.53 -0.95
CA SER A 115 8.38 -2.61 0.50
C SER A 115 9.71 -3.29 0.87
N LEU A 116 10.06 -4.39 0.21
CA LEU A 116 11.34 -5.08 0.38
C LEU A 116 12.52 -4.20 -0.06
N GLY A 117 12.38 -3.48 -1.18
CA GLY A 117 13.36 -2.53 -1.66
C GLY A 117 13.59 -1.38 -0.68
N LEU A 118 12.52 -0.82 -0.12
CA LEU A 118 12.58 0.20 0.92
C LEU A 118 13.33 -0.33 2.15
N ARG A 119 12.93 -1.47 2.69
CA ARG A 119 13.56 -2.10 3.87
C ARG A 119 15.07 -2.31 3.70
N ARG A 120 15.54 -2.69 2.50
CA ARG A 120 16.98 -2.88 2.24
C ARG A 120 17.77 -1.57 2.20
N ARG A 121 17.11 -0.42 1.97
CA ARG A 121 17.77 0.89 1.85
C ARG A 121 17.79 1.68 3.14
N ILE A 122 16.96 1.33 4.08
CA ILE A 122 16.83 2.07 5.35
C ILE A 122 17.15 1.13 6.52
N ASP A 123 17.69 1.71 7.59
CA ASP A 123 17.93 1.02 8.86
C ASP A 123 16.71 1.23 9.78
N ASP A 124 15.54 0.73 9.34
CA ASP A 124 14.27 0.88 10.05
C ASP A 124 13.34 -0.29 9.70
N ASP A 125 12.39 -0.58 10.58
CA ASP A 125 11.37 -1.58 10.32
C ASP A 125 10.36 -1.09 9.27
N VAL A 126 9.97 -1.99 8.37
CA VAL A 126 8.97 -1.73 7.33
C VAL A 126 7.84 -2.72 7.49
N VAL A 127 6.62 -2.22 7.64
CA VAL A 127 5.37 -2.99 7.70
C VAL A 127 4.40 -2.48 6.64
N VAL A 128 3.63 -3.38 6.02
CA VAL A 128 2.56 -3.00 5.10
C VAL A 128 1.24 -2.98 5.85
N ALA A 129 0.58 -1.82 5.87
CA ALA A 129 -0.77 -1.66 6.39
C ALA A 129 -1.79 -1.97 5.29
N THR A 130 -2.66 -2.94 5.54
CA THR A 130 -3.66 -3.41 4.57
C THR A 130 -5.01 -3.64 5.21
N THR A 131 -6.06 -3.84 4.42
CA THR A 131 -7.38 -4.32 4.86
C THR A 131 -7.48 -5.85 4.82
N ASP A 132 -6.58 -6.55 4.11
CA ASP A 132 -6.49 -8.01 4.06
C ASP A 132 -5.03 -8.47 4.01
N ALA A 133 -4.47 -8.76 5.19
CA ALA A 133 -3.07 -9.14 5.32
C ALA A 133 -2.72 -10.52 4.70
N LYS A 134 -3.69 -11.41 4.49
CA LYS A 134 -3.44 -12.81 4.09
C LYS A 134 -2.69 -12.94 2.76
N HIS A 135 -2.98 -12.06 1.80
CA HIS A 135 -2.36 -12.09 0.48
C HIS A 135 -0.92 -11.60 0.51
N LEU A 136 -0.63 -10.58 1.31
CA LEU A 136 0.68 -9.93 1.38
C LEU A 136 1.62 -10.57 2.39
N ALA A 137 1.10 -11.19 3.47
CA ALA A 137 1.91 -11.77 4.55
C ALA A 137 2.87 -12.89 4.10
N ARG A 138 2.65 -13.48 2.93
CA ARG A 138 3.57 -14.44 2.32
C ARG A 138 4.83 -13.83 1.75
N PHE A 139 4.85 -12.52 1.53
CA PHE A 139 5.97 -11.80 0.92
C PHE A 139 6.68 -10.86 1.89
N VAL A 140 5.90 -10.18 2.74
CA VAL A 140 6.35 -9.09 3.60
C VAL A 140 5.67 -9.14 4.97
N ASP A 141 6.16 -8.38 5.94
CA ASP A 141 5.42 -8.11 7.17
C ASP A 141 4.21 -7.24 6.80
N ALA A 142 3.05 -7.87 6.73
CA ALA A 142 1.79 -7.22 6.40
C ALA A 142 0.79 -7.46 7.53
N ARG A 143 0.15 -6.39 7.97
CA ARG A 143 -0.80 -6.41 9.09
C ARG A 143 -2.06 -5.63 8.74
N SER A 144 -3.16 -5.95 9.40
CA SER A 144 -4.30 -5.04 9.39
C SER A 144 -3.84 -3.67 9.87
N TRP A 145 -4.28 -2.61 9.20
CA TRP A 145 -3.97 -1.24 9.64
C TRP A 145 -4.38 -1.01 11.10
N SER A 146 -5.45 -1.66 11.57
CA SER A 146 -5.95 -1.57 12.96
C SER A 146 -5.03 -2.24 13.99
N ASP A 147 -4.08 -3.07 13.56
CA ASP A 147 -3.15 -3.81 14.42
C ASP A 147 -1.75 -3.17 14.47
N ILE A 148 -1.60 -2.05 13.79
CA ILE A 148 -0.40 -1.22 13.74
C ILE A 148 -0.59 0.03 14.60
#